data_1afd466fa7c68a7668bcf77792a08884
#
_entry.id   1afd466fa7c68a7668bcf77792a08884
#
_cell.length_a   1.000
_cell.length_b   1.000
_cell.length_c   1.000
_cell.angle_alpha   90.00
_cell.angle_beta   90.00
_cell.angle_gamma   90.00
#
_symmetry.space_group_name_H-M   'P 1'
#
loop_
_entity.id
_entity.type
_entity.pdbx_description
1 polymer ?
#
loop_
_entity_poly.entity_id
_entity_poly.type
_entity_poly.pdbx_seq_one_letter_code
_entity_poly.pdbx_strand_id
1 'polypeptide(L)'
;MTQHYPIILVIAAFLLAGLLFFEKKESTKGLLCVKPLLSLLFIIAALLQTHMNITYFYFVFAGLLLCLIGDICLIFFFNKKVFTAGLGAFLAGHVMYTIAFFYCGTTGAVMWVTTVSCVALSIGVFFWLKPNLGTMLGPVIAYIVIISAMAIGASALKSNPMLDMTGKILVYAGAIIFYLSDIFVARHRFVKKEFLNRVIGLPMYYTAQFMIAFSTGLI
;
A
#
# COMPACT_ATOMS: atom_id res chain seq x y z
N MET A 1 15.27 -18.62 10.34
CA MET A 1 14.59 -17.89 9.28
C MET A 1 14.74 -16.36 9.35
N THR A 2 15.26 -15.79 10.42
CA THR A 2 15.35 -14.33 10.65
C THR A 2 16.60 -13.62 10.07
N GLN A 3 17.53 -14.35 9.45
CA GLN A 3 18.83 -13.79 9.05
C GLN A 3 18.77 -12.86 7.81
N HIS A 4 17.76 -13.00 6.96
CA HIS A 4 17.69 -12.23 5.71
C HIS A 4 16.95 -10.90 5.82
N TYR A 5 16.10 -10.71 6.85
CA TYR A 5 15.32 -9.50 7.01
C TYR A 5 16.16 -8.22 7.12
N PRO A 6 17.23 -8.18 7.96
CA PRO A 6 18.03 -6.96 8.06
C PRO A 6 18.69 -6.56 6.76
N ILE A 7 19.15 -7.54 5.97
CA ILE A 7 19.81 -7.30 4.68
C ILE A 7 18.81 -6.70 3.69
N ILE A 8 17.61 -7.28 3.58
CA ILE A 8 16.53 -6.76 2.71
C ILE A 8 16.18 -5.34 3.09
N LEU A 9 16.00 -5.06 4.39
CA LEU A 9 15.64 -3.72 4.88
C LEU A 9 16.76 -2.70 4.66
N VAL A 10 18.03 -3.08 4.80
CA VAL A 10 19.17 -2.21 4.51
C VAL A 10 19.21 -1.87 3.02
N ILE A 11 19.07 -2.87 2.13
CA ILE A 11 19.02 -2.64 0.68
C ILE A 11 17.81 -1.75 0.33
N ALA A 12 16.65 -2.01 0.92
CA ALA A 12 15.45 -1.22 0.70
C ALA A 12 15.64 0.25 1.15
N ALA A 13 16.32 0.49 2.27
CA ALA A 13 16.62 1.85 2.75
C ALA A 13 17.55 2.61 1.76
N PHE A 14 18.57 1.96 1.23
CA PHE A 14 19.44 2.56 0.20
C PHE A 14 18.68 2.86 -1.10
N LEU A 15 17.86 1.92 -1.57
CA LEU A 15 17.03 2.14 -2.75
C LEU A 15 15.98 3.23 -2.52
N LEU A 16 15.39 3.31 -1.33
CA LEU A 16 14.44 4.36 -0.98
C LEU A 16 15.12 5.75 -0.97
N ALA A 17 16.33 5.85 -0.44
CA ALA A 17 17.11 7.09 -0.49
C ALA A 17 17.41 7.49 -1.95
N GLY A 18 17.82 6.54 -2.80
CA GLY A 18 17.99 6.73 -4.23
C GLY A 18 16.69 7.15 -4.94
N LEU A 19 15.56 6.53 -4.57
CA LEU A 19 14.24 6.88 -5.10
C LEU A 19 13.88 8.34 -4.78
N LEU A 20 14.04 8.78 -3.53
CA LEU A 20 13.78 10.17 -3.12
C LEU A 20 14.71 11.17 -3.83
N PHE A 21 15.97 10.79 -4.04
CA PHE A 21 16.92 11.61 -4.82
C PHE A 21 16.46 11.80 -6.26
N PHE A 22 16.03 10.74 -6.96
CA PHE A 22 15.56 10.82 -8.33
C PHE A 22 14.16 11.46 -8.45
N GLU A 23 13.29 11.30 -7.45
CA GLU A 23 12.02 12.05 -7.35
C GLU A 23 12.28 13.56 -7.24
N LYS A 24 13.26 13.98 -6.41
CA LYS A 24 13.66 15.40 -6.29
C LYS A 24 14.22 15.96 -7.60
N LYS A 25 14.95 15.13 -8.36
CA LYS A 25 15.51 15.50 -9.68
C LYS A 25 14.50 15.35 -10.83
N GLU A 26 13.32 14.85 -10.58
CA GLU A 26 12.30 14.51 -11.62
C GLU A 26 12.89 13.64 -12.76
N SER A 27 13.83 12.75 -12.43
CA SER A 27 14.56 11.92 -13.39
C SER A 27 13.81 10.62 -13.68
N THR A 28 13.05 10.56 -14.78
CA THR A 28 12.33 9.34 -15.21
C THR A 28 13.26 8.14 -15.37
N LYS A 29 14.47 8.33 -15.93
CA LYS A 29 15.46 7.25 -16.09
C LYS A 29 15.93 6.70 -14.75
N GLY A 30 16.25 7.58 -13.79
CA GLY A 30 16.64 7.18 -12.44
C GLY A 30 15.51 6.46 -11.70
N LEU A 31 14.27 6.95 -11.84
CA LEU A 31 13.10 6.29 -11.26
C LEU A 31 12.87 4.89 -11.84
N LEU A 32 13.05 4.70 -13.16
CA LEU A 32 12.94 3.39 -13.82
C LEU A 32 13.98 2.38 -13.31
N CYS A 33 15.16 2.84 -12.92
CA CYS A 33 16.17 1.96 -12.34
C CYS A 33 15.87 1.58 -10.89
N VAL A 34 15.40 2.51 -10.07
CA VAL A 34 15.35 2.31 -8.61
C VAL A 34 13.98 1.81 -8.14
N LYS A 35 12.89 2.38 -8.65
CA LYS A 35 11.54 2.11 -8.13
C LYS A 35 11.11 0.65 -8.34
N PRO A 36 11.27 0.04 -9.54
CA PRO A 36 10.93 -1.36 -9.74
C PRO A 36 11.77 -2.31 -8.87
N LEU A 37 13.08 -2.01 -8.68
CA LEU A 37 13.95 -2.83 -7.83
C LEU A 37 13.48 -2.79 -6.36
N LEU A 38 13.12 -1.61 -5.86
CA LEU A 38 12.60 -1.47 -4.50
C LEU A 38 11.26 -2.21 -4.33
N SER A 39 10.38 -2.15 -5.35
CA SER A 39 9.11 -2.86 -5.32
C SER A 39 9.30 -4.39 -5.49
N LEU A 40 10.32 -4.83 -6.21
CA LEU A 40 10.66 -6.24 -6.29
C LEU A 40 11.14 -6.80 -4.94
N LEU A 41 11.80 -5.99 -4.10
CA LEU A 41 12.26 -6.44 -2.79
C LEU A 41 11.12 -6.83 -1.84
N PHE A 42 9.97 -6.15 -1.84
CA PHE A 42 8.85 -6.58 -1.00
C PHE A 42 8.22 -7.88 -1.53
N ILE A 43 8.27 -8.14 -2.84
CA ILE A 43 7.85 -9.42 -3.43
C ILE A 43 8.81 -10.53 -2.99
N ILE A 44 10.11 -10.30 -3.09
CA ILE A 44 11.13 -11.24 -2.60
C ILE A 44 10.96 -11.48 -1.10
N ALA A 45 10.70 -10.42 -0.33
CA ALA A 45 10.45 -10.54 1.11
C ALA A 45 9.26 -11.46 1.41
N ALA A 46 8.18 -11.40 0.65
CA ALA A 46 7.04 -12.31 0.79
C ALA A 46 7.40 -13.75 0.39
N LEU A 47 8.12 -13.94 -0.73
CA LEU A 47 8.51 -15.27 -1.21
C LEU A 47 9.46 -16.02 -0.27
N LEU A 48 10.28 -15.30 0.48
CA LEU A 48 11.23 -15.89 1.43
C LEU A 48 10.59 -16.30 2.76
N GLN A 49 9.28 -16.04 2.96
CA GLN A 49 8.55 -16.48 4.14
C GLN A 49 8.18 -17.97 4.06
N THR A 50 7.96 -18.60 5.22
CA THR A 50 7.31 -19.91 5.30
C THR A 50 5.80 -19.67 5.33
N HIS A 51 5.09 -20.12 4.32
CA HIS A 51 3.65 -19.82 4.19
C HIS A 51 2.83 -20.87 4.96
N MET A 52 2.30 -20.51 6.12
CA MET A 52 1.42 -21.36 6.90
C MET A 52 0.00 -21.40 6.32
N ASN A 53 -0.47 -20.26 5.80
CA ASN A 53 -1.76 -20.14 5.10
C ASN A 53 -1.53 -19.77 3.63
N ILE A 54 -1.56 -20.79 2.78
CA ILE A 54 -1.25 -20.65 1.36
C ILE A 54 -2.28 -19.77 0.63
N THR A 55 -3.54 -19.79 1.04
CA THR A 55 -4.60 -18.95 0.44
C THR A 55 -4.37 -17.48 0.75
N TYR A 56 -4.05 -17.15 2.01
CA TYR A 56 -3.67 -15.81 2.41
C TYR A 56 -2.47 -15.31 1.61
N PHE A 57 -1.42 -16.15 1.53
CA PHE A 57 -0.22 -15.84 0.75
C PHE A 57 -0.53 -15.50 -0.70
N TYR A 58 -1.33 -16.32 -1.41
CA TYR A 58 -1.61 -16.07 -2.83
C TYR A 58 -2.33 -14.74 -3.06
N PHE A 59 -3.30 -14.39 -2.23
CA PHE A 59 -3.99 -13.10 -2.35
C PHE A 59 -3.05 -11.93 -2.03
N VAL A 60 -2.25 -12.02 -0.98
CA VAL A 60 -1.25 -10.98 -0.65
C VAL A 60 -0.22 -10.86 -1.77
N PHE A 61 0.30 -11.97 -2.27
CA PHE A 61 1.28 -11.99 -3.35
C PHE A 61 0.74 -11.37 -4.65
N ALA A 62 -0.49 -11.69 -5.03
CA ALA A 62 -1.17 -11.06 -6.15
C ALA A 62 -1.30 -9.54 -5.94
N GLY A 63 -1.64 -9.11 -4.74
CA GLY A 63 -1.70 -7.69 -4.37
C GLY A 63 -0.34 -6.99 -4.52
N LEU A 64 0.74 -7.61 -4.04
CA LEU A 64 2.11 -7.10 -4.17
C LEU A 64 2.52 -6.96 -5.65
N LEU A 65 2.22 -7.95 -6.50
CA LEU A 65 2.49 -7.90 -7.94
C LEU A 65 1.73 -6.75 -8.62
N LEU A 66 0.46 -6.58 -8.29
CA LEU A 66 -0.36 -5.49 -8.82
C LEU A 66 0.15 -4.11 -8.37
N CYS A 67 0.62 -4.00 -7.14
CA CYS A 67 1.26 -2.78 -6.64
C CYS A 67 2.60 -2.49 -7.36
N LEU A 68 3.43 -3.49 -7.68
CA LEU A 68 4.62 -3.34 -8.51
C LEU A 68 4.25 -2.76 -9.90
N ILE A 69 3.20 -3.29 -10.54
CA ILE A 69 2.70 -2.75 -11.81
C ILE A 69 2.27 -1.29 -11.65
N GLY A 70 1.55 -0.98 -10.59
CA GLY A 70 1.17 0.38 -10.24
C GLY A 70 2.36 1.30 -10.05
N ASP A 71 3.40 0.83 -9.37
CA ASP A 71 4.65 1.58 -9.15
C ASP A 71 5.35 1.94 -10.46
N ILE A 72 5.45 0.99 -11.39
CA ILE A 72 6.02 1.22 -12.72
C ILE A 72 5.18 2.25 -13.49
N CYS A 73 3.86 2.11 -13.50
CA CYS A 73 2.97 3.05 -14.17
C CYS A 73 3.08 4.46 -13.59
N LEU A 74 3.20 4.61 -12.26
CA LEU A 74 3.31 5.91 -11.61
C LEU A 74 4.64 6.64 -11.87
N ILE A 75 5.66 6.00 -12.44
CA ILE A 75 6.85 6.69 -12.95
C ILE A 75 6.47 7.69 -14.05
N PHE A 76 5.49 7.32 -14.89
CA PHE A 76 4.95 8.14 -15.97
C PHE A 76 3.78 9.02 -15.52
N PHE A 77 3.91 9.64 -14.37
CA PHE A 77 2.89 10.38 -13.64
C PHE A 77 2.19 11.48 -14.46
N PHE A 78 2.87 12.05 -15.45
CA PHE A 78 2.32 13.10 -16.31
C PHE A 78 1.41 12.55 -17.42
N ASN A 79 1.55 11.29 -17.81
CA ASN A 79 0.66 10.65 -18.78
C ASN A 79 -0.62 10.20 -18.09
N LYS A 80 -1.75 10.89 -18.40
CA LYS A 80 -3.04 10.62 -17.77
C LYS A 80 -3.50 9.16 -17.94
N LYS A 81 -3.29 8.56 -19.12
CA LYS A 81 -3.71 7.17 -19.39
C LYS A 81 -2.89 6.19 -18.54
N VAL A 82 -1.58 6.36 -18.50
CA VAL A 82 -0.67 5.50 -17.73
C VAL A 82 -0.90 5.69 -16.22
N PHE A 83 -1.11 6.92 -15.76
CA PHE A 83 -1.48 7.21 -14.38
C PHE A 83 -2.78 6.50 -13.99
N THR A 84 -3.83 6.57 -14.84
CA THR A 84 -5.11 5.90 -14.57
C THR A 84 -4.95 4.37 -14.55
N ALA A 85 -4.12 3.80 -15.44
CA ALA A 85 -3.81 2.37 -15.42
C ALA A 85 -3.07 1.97 -14.11
N GLY A 86 -2.11 2.79 -13.67
CA GLY A 86 -1.43 2.60 -12.39
C GLY A 86 -2.38 2.66 -11.19
N LEU A 87 -3.29 3.63 -11.18
CA LEU A 87 -4.34 3.73 -10.17
C LEU A 87 -5.24 2.49 -10.16
N GLY A 88 -5.59 1.97 -11.34
CA GLY A 88 -6.35 0.72 -11.49
C GLY A 88 -5.59 -0.51 -10.97
N ALA A 89 -4.28 -0.59 -11.22
CA ALA A 89 -3.43 -1.66 -10.71
C ALA A 89 -3.36 -1.64 -9.17
N PHE A 90 -3.16 -0.47 -8.56
CA PHE A 90 -3.22 -0.31 -7.10
C PHE A 90 -4.60 -0.67 -6.54
N LEU A 91 -5.68 -0.21 -7.19
CA LEU A 91 -7.04 -0.55 -6.80
C LEU A 91 -7.25 -2.07 -6.77
N ALA A 92 -6.83 -2.77 -7.83
CA ALA A 92 -6.90 -4.23 -7.91
C ALA A 92 -6.03 -4.90 -6.82
N GLY A 93 -4.84 -4.35 -6.55
CA GLY A 93 -3.97 -4.79 -5.45
C GLY A 93 -4.66 -4.69 -4.08
N HIS A 94 -5.33 -3.57 -3.82
CA HIS A 94 -6.09 -3.38 -2.58
C HIS A 94 -7.30 -4.32 -2.47
N VAL A 95 -7.94 -4.67 -3.60
CA VAL A 95 -8.98 -5.71 -3.61
C VAL A 95 -8.40 -7.06 -3.19
N MET A 96 -7.23 -7.45 -3.71
CA MET A 96 -6.57 -8.70 -3.31
C MET A 96 -6.22 -8.70 -1.81
N TYR A 97 -5.67 -7.61 -1.28
CA TYR A 97 -5.42 -7.47 0.16
C TYR A 97 -6.71 -7.53 0.97
N THR A 98 -7.77 -6.87 0.52
CA THR A 98 -9.08 -6.90 1.19
C THR A 98 -9.61 -8.33 1.32
N ILE A 99 -9.54 -9.11 0.23
CA ILE A 99 -9.96 -10.52 0.23
C ILE A 99 -9.10 -11.32 1.21
N ALA A 100 -7.76 -11.18 1.17
CA ALA A 100 -6.84 -11.87 2.09
C ALA A 100 -7.18 -11.58 3.55
N PHE A 101 -7.40 -10.31 3.87
CA PHE A 101 -7.61 -9.88 5.25
C PHE A 101 -8.97 -10.30 5.81
N PHE A 102 -10.05 -10.21 5.02
CA PHE A 102 -11.35 -10.71 5.44
C PHE A 102 -11.41 -12.23 5.50
N TYR A 103 -10.68 -12.94 4.62
CA TYR A 103 -10.59 -14.40 4.65
C TYR A 103 -10.06 -14.92 6.00
N CYS A 104 -9.08 -14.25 6.58
CA CYS A 104 -8.52 -14.58 7.89
C CYS A 104 -9.16 -13.79 9.04
N GLY A 105 -10.06 -12.85 8.75
CA GLY A 105 -10.63 -11.92 9.73
C GLY A 105 -11.80 -12.50 10.52
N THR A 106 -12.05 -11.89 11.67
CA THR A 106 -13.25 -12.08 12.50
C THR A 106 -13.81 -10.74 12.93
N THR A 107 -15.10 -10.69 13.21
CA THR A 107 -15.73 -9.46 13.73
C THR A 107 -15.26 -9.18 15.16
N GLY A 108 -15.02 -7.90 15.47
CA GLY A 108 -14.59 -7.49 16.81
C GLY A 108 -14.66 -5.97 16.99
N ALA A 109 -14.46 -5.51 18.21
CA ALA A 109 -14.54 -4.07 18.54
C ALA A 109 -13.59 -3.22 17.72
N VAL A 110 -12.36 -3.70 17.45
CA VAL A 110 -11.36 -2.99 16.65
C VAL A 110 -11.88 -2.75 15.23
N MET A 111 -12.58 -3.73 14.63
CA MET A 111 -13.16 -3.59 13.30
C MET A 111 -14.20 -2.46 13.25
N TRP A 112 -15.08 -2.37 14.23
CA TRP A 112 -16.11 -1.32 14.28
C TRP A 112 -15.51 0.06 14.46
N VAL A 113 -14.53 0.21 15.37
CA VAL A 113 -13.80 1.47 15.57
C VAL A 113 -13.10 1.90 14.29
N THR A 114 -12.40 0.96 13.62
CA THR A 114 -11.71 1.24 12.35
C THR A 114 -12.71 1.62 11.25
N THR A 115 -13.87 0.97 11.18
CA THR A 115 -14.93 1.29 10.20
C THR A 115 -15.39 2.73 10.36
N VAL A 116 -15.76 3.14 11.58
CA VAL A 116 -16.21 4.51 11.85
C VAL A 116 -15.10 5.52 11.51
N SER A 117 -13.86 5.23 11.91
CA SER A 117 -12.72 6.11 11.65
C SER A 117 -12.42 6.24 10.14
N CYS A 118 -12.44 5.12 9.40
CA CYS A 118 -12.24 5.13 7.95
C CYS A 118 -13.35 5.88 7.22
N VAL A 119 -14.61 5.70 7.61
CA VAL A 119 -15.74 6.43 7.01
C VAL A 119 -15.60 7.93 7.26
N ALA A 120 -15.32 8.35 8.48
CA ALA A 120 -15.14 9.76 8.81
C ALA A 120 -13.96 10.38 8.03
N LEU A 121 -12.80 9.69 7.99
CA LEU A 121 -11.62 10.15 7.26
C LEU A 121 -11.89 10.18 5.75
N SER A 122 -12.54 9.17 5.19
CA SER A 122 -12.90 9.10 3.75
C SER A 122 -13.79 10.25 3.34
N ILE A 123 -14.78 10.58 4.16
CA ILE A 123 -15.68 11.73 3.93
C ILE A 123 -14.86 13.03 3.90
N GLY A 124 -13.98 13.24 4.90
CA GLY A 124 -13.12 14.42 4.96
C GLY A 124 -12.19 14.53 3.74
N VAL A 125 -11.49 13.44 3.39
CA VAL A 125 -10.58 13.37 2.23
C VAL A 125 -11.36 13.60 0.92
N PHE A 126 -12.55 13.00 0.78
CA PHE A 126 -13.38 13.19 -0.41
C PHE A 126 -13.75 14.66 -0.61
N PHE A 127 -14.31 15.33 0.40
CA PHE A 127 -14.68 16.74 0.29
C PHE A 127 -13.48 17.64 0.04
N TRP A 128 -12.33 17.33 0.65
CA TRP A 128 -11.09 18.06 0.40
C TRP A 128 -10.59 17.92 -1.04
N LEU A 129 -10.66 16.73 -1.64
CA LEU A 129 -10.19 16.47 -2.99
C LEU A 129 -11.20 16.88 -4.08
N LYS A 130 -12.52 16.79 -3.78
CA LYS A 130 -13.61 16.95 -4.74
C LYS A 130 -13.47 18.15 -5.70
N PRO A 131 -13.08 19.37 -5.24
CA PRO A 131 -12.98 20.53 -6.13
C PRO A 131 -11.94 20.36 -7.26
N ASN A 132 -10.96 19.46 -7.08
CA ASN A 132 -9.81 19.29 -7.98
C ASN A 132 -9.87 18.01 -8.83
N LEU A 133 -10.89 17.15 -8.66
CA LEU A 133 -10.91 15.82 -9.25
C LEU A 133 -11.33 15.82 -10.74
N GLY A 134 -12.23 16.70 -11.16
CA GLY A 134 -12.73 16.74 -12.52
C GLY A 134 -13.19 15.35 -13.01
N THR A 135 -12.65 14.89 -14.13
CA THR A 135 -12.96 13.57 -14.72
C THR A 135 -12.46 12.37 -13.90
N MET A 136 -11.64 12.58 -12.87
CA MET A 136 -11.12 11.54 -11.99
C MET A 136 -12.02 11.27 -10.78
N LEU A 137 -13.19 11.94 -10.69
CA LEU A 137 -14.10 11.79 -9.55
C LEU A 137 -14.50 10.34 -9.33
N GLY A 138 -14.98 9.61 -10.35
CA GLY A 138 -15.39 8.21 -10.25
C GLY A 138 -14.24 7.28 -9.81
N PRO A 139 -13.09 7.28 -10.52
CA PRO A 139 -11.92 6.49 -10.11
C PRO A 139 -11.47 6.75 -8.68
N VAL A 140 -11.46 8.00 -8.22
CA VAL A 140 -11.03 8.34 -6.85
C VAL A 140 -12.03 7.88 -5.81
N ILE A 141 -13.34 7.96 -6.06
CA ILE A 141 -14.36 7.40 -5.15
C ILE A 141 -14.17 5.89 -5.02
N ALA A 142 -14.04 5.16 -6.14
CA ALA A 142 -13.80 3.72 -6.12
C ALA A 142 -12.55 3.37 -5.30
N TYR A 143 -11.49 4.16 -5.47
CA TYR A 143 -10.24 3.98 -4.73
C TYR A 143 -10.42 4.19 -3.22
N ILE A 144 -11.08 5.27 -2.81
CA ILE A 144 -11.37 5.57 -1.39
C ILE A 144 -12.17 4.43 -0.75
N VAL A 145 -13.17 3.90 -1.46
CA VAL A 145 -14.00 2.80 -0.94
C VAL A 145 -13.16 1.53 -0.74
N ILE A 146 -12.35 1.15 -1.71
CA ILE A 146 -11.57 -0.09 -1.65
C ILE A 146 -10.43 -0.02 -0.64
N ILE A 147 -9.70 1.10 -0.55
CA ILE A 147 -8.65 1.23 0.47
C ILE A 147 -9.23 1.26 1.88
N SER A 148 -10.43 1.81 2.05
CA SER A 148 -11.14 1.76 3.33
C SER A 148 -11.56 0.32 3.66
N ALA A 149 -12.07 -0.44 2.68
CA ALA A 149 -12.39 -1.85 2.85
C ALA A 149 -11.15 -2.68 3.23
N MET A 150 -9.99 -2.38 2.63
CA MET A 150 -8.70 -3.01 2.99
C MET A 150 -8.34 -2.74 4.46
N ALA A 151 -8.44 -1.50 4.93
CA ALA A 151 -8.14 -1.15 6.32
C ALA A 151 -9.12 -1.79 7.31
N ILE A 152 -10.40 -1.87 6.95
CA ILE A 152 -11.42 -2.57 7.74
C ILE A 152 -11.14 -4.07 7.77
N GLY A 153 -10.79 -4.69 6.64
CA GLY A 153 -10.39 -6.10 6.58
C GLY A 153 -9.16 -6.40 7.45
N ALA A 154 -8.16 -5.53 7.43
CA ALA A 154 -6.98 -5.65 8.29
C ALA A 154 -7.34 -5.59 9.79
N SER A 155 -8.31 -4.76 10.16
CA SER A 155 -8.80 -4.69 11.54
C SER A 155 -9.64 -5.91 11.94
N ALA A 156 -10.39 -6.50 10.99
CA ALA A 156 -11.05 -7.78 11.18
C ALA A 156 -10.03 -8.90 11.42
N LEU A 157 -8.94 -8.95 10.64
CA LEU A 157 -7.85 -9.89 10.85
C LEU A 157 -7.19 -9.69 12.23
N LYS A 158 -6.94 -8.44 12.64
CA LYS A 158 -6.43 -8.13 13.99
C LYS A 158 -7.34 -8.64 15.10
N SER A 159 -8.63 -8.71 14.88
CA SER A 159 -9.61 -9.18 15.84
C SER A 159 -9.63 -10.71 16.00
N ASN A 160 -8.99 -11.47 15.11
CA ASN A 160 -8.95 -12.93 15.17
C ASN A 160 -8.00 -13.41 16.30
N PRO A 161 -8.51 -14.12 17.36
CA PRO A 161 -7.70 -14.55 18.47
C PRO A 161 -6.76 -15.71 18.13
N MET A 162 -7.02 -16.44 17.05
CA MET A 162 -6.26 -17.64 16.66
C MET A 162 -4.95 -17.34 15.92
N LEU A 163 -4.78 -16.10 15.45
CA LEU A 163 -3.61 -15.70 14.66
C LEU A 163 -2.49 -15.13 15.55
N ASP A 164 -1.25 -15.24 15.05
CA ASP A 164 -0.07 -14.65 15.71
C ASP A 164 -0.22 -13.14 15.91
N MET A 165 0.15 -12.65 17.09
CA MET A 165 0.01 -11.24 17.44
C MET A 165 0.90 -10.35 16.56
N THR A 166 2.12 -10.77 16.24
CA THR A 166 3.05 -10.02 15.40
C THR A 166 2.50 -9.88 13.98
N GLY A 167 2.02 -10.99 13.40
CA GLY A 167 1.36 -11.00 12.09
C GLY A 167 0.17 -10.05 12.04
N LYS A 168 -0.70 -10.08 13.05
CA LYS A 168 -1.86 -9.18 13.16
C LYS A 168 -1.46 -7.70 13.23
N ILE A 169 -0.42 -7.38 13.98
CA ILE A 169 0.10 -6.01 14.10
C ILE A 169 0.68 -5.54 12.76
N LEU A 170 1.48 -6.38 12.10
CA LEU A 170 2.06 -6.06 10.80
C LEU A 170 0.98 -5.75 9.74
N VAL A 171 -0.05 -6.60 9.65
CA VAL A 171 -1.15 -6.38 8.70
C VAL A 171 -1.91 -5.10 9.02
N TYR A 172 -2.33 -4.93 10.27
CA TYR A 172 -3.16 -3.79 10.64
C TYR A 172 -2.41 -2.47 10.53
N ALA A 173 -1.21 -2.38 11.09
CA ALA A 173 -0.39 -1.17 11.00
C ALA A 173 0.03 -0.89 9.55
N GLY A 174 0.41 -1.94 8.79
CA GLY A 174 0.71 -1.82 7.36
C GLY A 174 -0.46 -1.24 6.56
N ALA A 175 -1.68 -1.75 6.76
CA ALA A 175 -2.86 -1.25 6.06
C ALA A 175 -3.19 0.21 6.42
N ILE A 176 -3.07 0.61 7.69
CA ILE A 176 -3.29 2.00 8.12
C ILE A 176 -2.21 2.93 7.55
N ILE A 177 -0.94 2.54 7.63
CA ILE A 177 0.16 3.34 7.07
C ILE A 177 -0.01 3.48 5.55
N PHE A 178 -0.44 2.42 4.85
CA PHE A 178 -0.74 2.47 3.43
C PHE A 178 -1.85 3.47 3.12
N TYR A 179 -2.98 3.37 3.84
CA TYR A 179 -4.10 4.30 3.70
C TYR A 179 -3.65 5.76 3.84
N LEU A 180 -2.84 6.06 4.84
CA LEU A 180 -2.32 7.41 5.07
C LEU A 180 -1.32 7.83 3.99
N SER A 181 -0.49 6.92 3.45
CA SER A 181 0.44 7.22 2.37
C SER A 181 -0.27 7.69 1.11
N ASP A 182 -1.44 7.12 0.81
CA ASP A 182 -2.21 7.44 -0.38
C ASP A 182 -2.86 8.83 -0.34
N ILE A 183 -3.09 9.37 0.86
CA ILE A 183 -3.49 10.78 1.03
C ILE A 183 -2.39 11.72 0.48
N PHE A 184 -1.11 11.38 0.68
CA PHE A 184 0.00 12.17 0.11
C PHE A 184 0.10 12.03 -1.40
N VAL A 185 -0.19 10.83 -1.96
CA VAL A 185 -0.28 10.62 -3.40
C VAL A 185 -1.41 11.45 -3.99
N ALA A 186 -2.60 11.41 -3.38
CA ALA A 186 -3.76 12.19 -3.80
C ALA A 186 -3.49 13.71 -3.70
N ARG A 187 -2.89 14.16 -2.59
CA ARG A 187 -2.49 15.56 -2.41
C ARG A 187 -1.53 16.02 -3.50
N HIS A 188 -0.50 15.21 -3.79
CA HIS A 188 0.50 15.50 -4.81
C HIS A 188 -0.12 15.60 -6.21
N ARG A 189 -1.12 14.76 -6.50
CA ARG A 189 -1.75 14.67 -7.81
C ARG A 189 -2.81 15.74 -8.03
N PHE A 190 -3.66 15.98 -7.03
CA PHE A 190 -4.89 16.73 -7.22
C PHE A 190 -4.90 18.10 -6.53
N VAL A 191 -4.08 18.31 -5.50
CA VAL A 191 -4.12 19.55 -4.70
C VAL A 191 -2.87 20.38 -4.91
N LYS A 192 -1.70 19.85 -4.57
CA LYS A 192 -0.43 20.59 -4.65
C LYS A 192 0.74 19.66 -4.89
N LYS A 193 1.40 19.81 -6.03
CA LYS A 193 2.64 19.09 -6.35
C LYS A 193 3.79 19.68 -5.52
N GLU A 194 4.19 18.97 -4.47
CA GLU A 194 5.30 19.31 -3.58
C GLU A 194 6.17 18.10 -3.32
N PHE A 195 7.48 18.29 -3.26
CA PHE A 195 8.43 17.20 -2.95
C PHE A 195 8.18 16.58 -1.55
N LEU A 196 7.69 17.39 -0.59
CA LEU A 196 7.32 16.90 0.74
C LEU A 196 6.33 15.73 0.70
N ASN A 197 5.37 15.74 -0.24
CA ASN A 197 4.44 14.62 -0.41
C ASN A 197 5.15 13.30 -0.76
N ARG A 198 6.27 13.37 -1.49
CA ARG A 198 7.11 12.22 -1.82
C ARG A 198 7.96 11.78 -0.64
N VAL A 199 8.55 12.73 0.08
CA VAL A 199 9.40 12.45 1.26
C VAL A 199 8.62 11.75 2.37
N ILE A 200 7.34 12.05 2.54
CA ILE A 200 6.51 11.42 3.55
C ILE A 200 5.80 10.18 2.98
N GLY A 201 5.14 10.32 1.83
CA GLY A 201 4.28 9.28 1.27
C GLY A 201 5.06 8.03 0.84
N LEU A 202 6.21 8.17 0.16
CA LEU A 202 6.96 7.01 -0.32
C LEU A 202 7.54 6.13 0.80
N PRO A 203 8.20 6.69 1.84
CA PRO A 203 8.63 5.86 2.98
C PRO A 203 7.46 5.14 3.66
N MET A 204 6.32 5.82 3.86
CA MET A 204 5.13 5.19 4.43
C MET A 204 4.64 4.04 3.55
N TYR A 205 4.52 4.25 2.25
CA TYR A 205 4.10 3.24 1.29
C TYR A 205 4.98 1.99 1.33
N TYR A 206 6.31 2.16 1.18
CA TYR A 206 7.22 1.01 1.18
C TYR A 206 7.28 0.31 2.54
N THR A 207 7.23 1.05 3.64
CA THR A 207 7.11 0.46 4.99
C THR A 207 5.86 -0.41 5.09
N ALA A 208 4.71 0.10 4.65
CA ALA A 208 3.46 -0.66 4.64
C ALA A 208 3.55 -1.94 3.79
N GLN A 209 4.13 -1.86 2.59
CA GLN A 209 4.31 -3.00 1.70
C GLN A 209 5.21 -4.08 2.32
N PHE A 210 6.33 -3.70 2.94
CA PHE A 210 7.18 -4.67 3.66
C PHE A 210 6.47 -5.29 4.86
N MET A 211 5.69 -4.53 5.63
CA MET A 211 4.90 -5.06 6.74
C MET A 211 3.89 -6.11 6.26
N ILE A 212 3.16 -5.81 5.18
CA ILE A 212 2.21 -6.75 4.57
C ILE A 212 2.95 -7.97 3.99
N ALA A 213 4.10 -7.77 3.33
CA ALA A 213 4.89 -8.87 2.79
C ALA A 213 5.40 -9.81 3.89
N PHE A 214 5.97 -9.28 4.98
CA PHE A 214 6.45 -10.09 6.10
C PHE A 214 5.34 -10.81 6.85
N SER A 215 4.10 -10.30 6.84
CA SER A 215 2.98 -10.97 7.50
C SER A 215 2.65 -12.33 6.90
N THR A 216 3.06 -12.60 5.64
CA THR A 216 2.78 -13.87 4.95
C THR A 216 3.44 -15.09 5.60
N GLY A 217 4.46 -14.88 6.44
CA GLY A 217 5.09 -15.94 7.22
C GLY A 217 4.54 -16.09 8.64
N LEU A 218 3.54 -15.28 9.01
CA LEU A 218 3.01 -15.22 10.39
C LEU A 218 1.49 -15.44 10.45
N ILE A 219 0.82 -15.42 9.31
CA ILE A 219 -0.62 -15.68 9.13
C ILE A 219 -0.79 -16.97 8.32
#